data_f9c08b17896f50716cad3ceda93ede6e
#
_entry.id   f9c08b17896f50716cad3ceda93ede6e
#
_cell.length_a   1.000
_cell.length_b   1.000
_cell.length_c   1.000
_cell.angle_alpha   90.00
_cell.angle_beta   90.00
_cell.angle_gamma   90.00
#
_symmetry.space_group_name_H-M   'P 1'
#
loop_
_entity.id
_entity.type
_entity.pdbx_description
1 polymer ?
#
loop_
_entity_poly.entity_id
_entity_poly.type
_entity_poly.pdbx_seq_one_letter_code
_entity_poly.pdbx_strand_id
1 'polypeptide(L)'
;MASKSRNPKAYCYEHPRPALTVDIVLFHRSGSVLLIKRANEPFKGLWAFPGGFVDQDESLEAAVARELEEETGLKGIRLEQIGAFGDPGRDPRGHTVSIVFGGVVDRSIQVRAADDAADAAWHSATRPPKLAFDHKKILKLALKRLADSAKQ
;
A
#
# COMPACT_ATOMS: atom_id res chain seq x y z
N MET A 1 -1.21 -17.94 -14.93
CA MET A 1 0.12 -17.54 -14.41
C MET A 1 0.48 -18.46 -13.25
N ALA A 2 1.66 -19.01 -13.30
CA ALA A 2 2.11 -19.89 -12.24
C ALA A 2 2.21 -19.11 -10.93
N SER A 3 1.44 -19.49 -9.94
CA SER A 3 1.68 -19.15 -8.55
C SER A 3 3.16 -19.42 -8.28
N LYS A 4 3.94 -18.38 -7.98
CA LYS A 4 5.26 -18.57 -7.38
C LYS A 4 5.02 -19.37 -6.13
N SER A 5 5.28 -20.68 -6.17
CA SER A 5 5.24 -21.53 -5.00
C SER A 5 6.17 -20.87 -3.98
N ARG A 6 5.59 -20.34 -2.91
CA ARG A 6 6.38 -19.91 -1.76
C ARG A 6 7.18 -21.13 -1.38
N ASN A 7 8.50 -21.05 -1.57
CA ASN A 7 9.41 -22.11 -1.18
C ASN A 7 9.11 -22.48 0.28
N PRO A 8 8.76 -23.73 0.60
CA PRO A 8 8.33 -24.10 1.95
C PRO A 8 9.45 -24.10 2.99
N LYS A 9 10.62 -23.57 2.68
CA LYS A 9 11.67 -23.35 3.66
C LYS A 9 11.21 -22.29 4.63
N ALA A 10 10.78 -22.69 5.82
CA ALA A 10 10.57 -21.79 6.93
C ALA A 10 11.88 -21.01 7.18
N TYR A 11 11.79 -19.66 7.14
CA TYR A 11 12.90 -18.83 7.54
C TYR A 11 13.03 -18.91 9.06
N CYS A 12 14.16 -19.43 9.54
CA CYS A 12 14.48 -19.49 10.95
C CYS A 12 15.46 -18.37 11.28
N TYR A 13 15.12 -17.57 12.28
CA TYR A 13 15.96 -16.49 12.76
C TYR A 13 16.30 -16.70 14.22
N GLU A 14 17.50 -16.31 14.61
CA GLU A 14 17.95 -16.35 16.00
C GLU A 14 17.12 -15.45 16.92
N HIS A 15 16.66 -14.32 16.38
CA HIS A 15 15.79 -13.37 17.08
C HIS A 15 14.49 -13.14 16.33
N PRO A 16 13.37 -12.89 17.04
CA PRO A 16 12.09 -12.53 16.42
C PRO A 16 12.24 -11.29 15.52
N ARG A 17 11.58 -11.31 14.38
CA ARG A 17 11.59 -10.21 13.41
C ARG A 17 10.16 -9.83 13.01
N PRO A 18 9.84 -8.52 12.95
CA PRO A 18 8.58 -8.12 12.34
C PRO A 18 8.61 -8.41 10.83
N ALA A 19 7.45 -8.64 10.26
CA ALA A 19 7.29 -8.66 8.82
C ALA A 19 7.37 -7.24 8.26
N LEU A 20 7.90 -7.10 7.06
CA LEU A 20 8.02 -5.81 6.38
C LEU A 20 7.06 -5.74 5.19
N THR A 21 6.26 -4.68 5.15
CA THR A 21 5.38 -4.38 4.04
C THR A 21 5.66 -2.98 3.48
N VAL A 22 5.17 -2.72 2.29
CA VAL A 22 5.06 -1.39 1.72
C VAL A 22 3.60 -1.08 1.41
N ASP A 23 3.21 0.18 1.57
CA ASP A 23 1.90 0.70 1.18
C ASP A 23 2.08 1.98 0.37
N ILE A 24 1.20 2.21 -0.60
CA ILE A 24 1.30 3.33 -1.52
C ILE A 24 0.10 4.25 -1.38
N VAL A 25 0.32 5.49 -0.95
CA VAL A 25 -0.67 6.55 -0.92
C VAL A 25 -0.51 7.41 -2.16
N LEU A 26 -1.23 7.07 -3.21
CA LEU A 26 -1.20 7.80 -4.47
C LEU A 26 -2.40 8.72 -4.57
N PHE A 27 -2.13 10.02 -4.59
CA PHE A 27 -3.15 11.05 -4.76
C PHE A 27 -3.27 11.47 -6.22
N HIS A 28 -4.48 11.83 -6.60
CA HIS A 28 -4.76 12.59 -7.80
C HIS A 28 -5.05 14.05 -7.43
N ARG A 29 -4.59 15.01 -8.22
CA ARG A 29 -4.79 16.45 -7.96
C ARG A 29 -6.25 16.87 -7.83
N SER A 30 -7.18 16.09 -8.34
CA SER A 30 -8.61 16.30 -8.15
C SER A 30 -9.11 16.08 -6.71
N GLY A 31 -8.25 15.61 -5.80
CA GLY A 31 -8.61 15.29 -4.41
C GLY A 31 -8.97 13.82 -4.17
N SER A 32 -8.60 12.94 -5.09
CA SER A 32 -8.84 11.51 -4.97
C SER A 32 -7.58 10.77 -4.49
N VAL A 33 -7.77 9.60 -3.90
CA VAL A 33 -6.73 8.63 -3.52
C VAL A 33 -7.02 7.29 -4.17
N LEU A 34 -5.96 6.63 -4.63
CA LEU A 34 -6.07 5.28 -5.22
C LEU A 34 -6.19 4.23 -4.12
N LEU A 35 -7.23 3.43 -4.20
CA LEU A 35 -7.47 2.31 -3.29
C LEU A 35 -7.73 1.03 -4.06
N ILE A 36 -7.39 -0.09 -3.44
CA ILE A 36 -7.77 -1.42 -3.90
C ILE A 36 -8.78 -2.04 -2.93
N LYS A 37 -9.65 -2.89 -3.44
CA LYS A 37 -10.56 -3.67 -2.61
C LYS A 37 -9.91 -5.02 -2.30
N ARG A 38 -9.82 -5.37 -1.03
CA ARG A 38 -9.18 -6.61 -0.62
C ARG A 38 -10.02 -7.82 -1.03
N ALA A 39 -9.38 -8.77 -1.71
CA ALA A 39 -10.01 -10.03 -2.11
C ALA A 39 -9.94 -11.12 -1.04
N ASN A 40 -8.99 -11.00 -0.10
CA ASN A 40 -8.67 -12.03 0.90
C ASN A 40 -8.69 -11.46 2.33
N GLU A 41 -8.87 -12.37 3.30
CA GLU A 41 -8.67 -12.03 4.71
C GLU A 41 -7.19 -11.70 5.03
N PRO A 42 -6.89 -10.88 6.02
CA PRO A 42 -7.82 -10.14 6.87
C PRO A 42 -8.45 -8.95 6.13
N PHE A 43 -9.58 -8.48 6.64
CA PHE A 43 -10.32 -7.33 6.08
C PHE A 43 -10.83 -7.52 4.64
N LYS A 44 -11.17 -8.74 4.27
CA LYS A 44 -11.79 -9.02 2.96
C LYS A 44 -12.99 -8.09 2.70
N GLY A 45 -13.02 -7.51 1.49
CA GLY A 45 -14.07 -6.60 1.06
C GLY A 45 -13.89 -5.15 1.51
N LEU A 46 -12.94 -4.84 2.38
CA LEU A 46 -12.60 -3.46 2.72
C LEU A 46 -11.58 -2.90 1.71
N TRP A 47 -11.53 -1.58 1.65
CA TRP A 47 -10.57 -0.86 0.81
C TRP A 47 -9.25 -0.64 1.56
N ALA A 48 -8.16 -0.64 0.82
CA ALA A 48 -6.82 -0.47 1.34
C ALA A 48 -5.95 0.28 0.32
N PHE A 49 -4.80 0.78 0.78
CA PHE A 49 -3.77 1.23 -0.16
C PHE A 49 -3.23 0.04 -0.94
N PRO A 50 -2.83 0.23 -2.20
CA PRO A 50 -1.99 -0.76 -2.88
C PRO A 50 -0.74 -1.03 -2.05
N GLY A 51 -0.33 -2.29 -1.96
CA GLY A 51 0.84 -2.68 -1.18
C GLY A 51 0.86 -4.16 -0.82
N GLY A 52 1.93 -4.59 -0.21
CA GLY A 52 2.13 -5.96 0.20
C GLY A 52 3.47 -6.21 0.85
N PHE A 53 3.78 -7.46 1.07
CA PHE A 53 5.04 -7.86 1.69
C PHE A 53 6.23 -7.62 0.77
N VAL A 54 7.31 -7.13 1.36
CA VAL A 54 8.61 -7.02 0.69
C VAL A 54 9.19 -8.44 0.53
N ASP A 55 9.62 -8.77 -0.68
CA ASP A 55 10.28 -10.05 -0.93
C ASP A 55 11.70 -10.06 -0.35
N GLN A 56 12.24 -11.26 -0.14
CA GLN A 56 13.63 -11.38 0.32
C GLN A 56 14.57 -10.73 -0.71
N ASP A 57 15.53 -9.95 -0.21
CA ASP A 57 16.54 -9.25 -1.00
C ASP A 57 15.98 -8.25 -2.02
N GLU A 58 14.72 -7.83 -1.84
CA GLU A 58 14.07 -6.80 -2.64
C GLU A 58 14.25 -5.42 -1.98
N SER A 59 14.62 -4.41 -2.76
CA SER A 59 14.63 -3.04 -2.25
C SER A 59 13.21 -2.51 -2.03
N LEU A 60 13.05 -1.54 -1.14
CA LEU A 60 11.74 -0.94 -0.88
C LEU A 60 11.14 -0.28 -2.12
N GLU A 61 11.98 0.39 -2.91
CA GLU A 61 11.60 1.03 -4.17
C GLU A 61 11.12 0.00 -5.20
N ALA A 62 11.79 -1.14 -5.29
CA ALA A 62 11.38 -2.25 -6.17
C ALA A 62 10.05 -2.86 -5.70
N ALA A 63 9.88 -3.06 -4.39
CA ALA A 63 8.65 -3.58 -3.81
C ALA A 63 7.45 -2.68 -4.10
N VAL A 64 7.60 -1.36 -3.93
CA VAL A 64 6.51 -0.39 -4.22
C VAL A 64 6.12 -0.43 -5.69
N ALA A 65 7.10 -0.43 -6.59
CA ALA A 65 6.85 -0.47 -8.04
C ALA A 65 6.15 -1.77 -8.43
N ARG A 66 6.61 -2.90 -7.91
CA ARG A 66 6.02 -4.22 -8.17
C ARG A 66 4.59 -4.30 -7.66
N GLU A 67 4.33 -3.94 -6.40
CA GLU A 67 2.99 -4.01 -5.80
C GLU A 67 1.99 -3.08 -6.52
N LEU A 68 2.41 -1.87 -6.87
CA LEU A 68 1.56 -0.93 -7.60
C LEU A 68 1.18 -1.49 -8.98
N GLU A 69 2.15 -2.06 -9.69
CA GLU A 69 1.90 -2.69 -10.99
C GLU A 69 1.02 -3.92 -10.86
N GLU A 70 1.31 -4.82 -9.92
CA GLU A 70 0.56 -6.07 -9.70
C GLU A 70 -0.90 -5.81 -9.36
N GLU A 71 -1.19 -4.80 -8.55
CA GLU A 71 -2.55 -4.54 -8.06
C GLU A 71 -3.36 -3.54 -8.91
N THR A 72 -2.70 -2.66 -9.65
CA THR A 72 -3.37 -1.57 -10.36
C THR A 72 -2.98 -1.41 -11.83
N GLY A 73 -1.94 -2.09 -12.27
CA GLY A 73 -1.38 -1.95 -13.61
C GLY A 73 -0.56 -0.68 -13.85
N LEU A 74 -0.37 0.15 -12.84
CA LEU A 74 0.37 1.42 -12.99
C LEU A 74 1.88 1.20 -12.93
N LYS A 75 2.60 1.90 -13.81
CA LYS A 75 4.06 1.88 -13.92
C LYS A 75 4.63 3.29 -14.00
N GLY A 76 5.91 3.42 -13.61
CA GLY A 76 6.65 4.65 -13.81
C GLY A 76 6.13 5.84 -13.00
N ILE A 77 5.47 5.59 -11.88
CA ILE A 77 5.00 6.64 -10.97
C ILE A 77 6.13 6.99 -10.00
N ARG A 78 6.43 8.28 -9.89
CA ARG A 78 7.37 8.78 -8.89
C ARG A 78 6.74 8.72 -7.50
N LEU A 79 7.40 8.01 -6.60
CA LEU A 79 6.98 7.82 -5.22
C LEU A 79 8.13 8.15 -4.27
N GLU A 80 7.80 8.73 -3.12
CA GLU A 80 8.75 9.08 -2.07
C GLU A 80 8.29 8.51 -0.74
N GLN A 81 9.22 8.10 0.11
CA GLN A 81 8.89 7.62 1.45
C GLN A 81 8.26 8.74 2.27
N ILE A 82 7.13 8.45 2.89
CA ILE A 82 6.44 9.39 3.77
C ILE A 82 6.45 8.97 5.24
N GLY A 83 6.77 7.74 5.54
CA GLY A 83 6.92 7.29 6.92
C GLY A 83 6.88 5.79 7.10
N ALA A 84 7.13 5.37 8.32
CA ALA A 84 7.04 3.99 8.77
C ALA A 84 5.97 3.86 9.85
N PHE A 85 5.19 2.79 9.77
CA PHE A 85 4.09 2.50 10.69
C PHE A 85 4.27 1.08 11.22
N GLY A 86 4.60 0.95 12.48
CA GLY A 86 4.97 -0.33 13.07
C GLY A 86 4.37 -0.61 14.44
N ASP A 87 3.25 0.04 14.79
CA ASP A 87 2.59 -0.20 16.07
C ASP A 87 2.19 -1.68 16.20
N PRO A 88 2.47 -2.33 17.33
CA PRO A 88 1.96 -3.66 17.59
C PRO A 88 0.44 -3.72 17.45
N GLY A 89 -0.06 -4.77 16.82
CA GLY A 89 -1.50 -4.96 16.65
C GLY A 89 -2.12 -4.22 15.45
N ARG A 90 -1.36 -3.42 14.69
CA ARG A 90 -1.86 -2.79 13.46
C ARG A 90 -2.29 -3.80 12.41
N ASP A 91 -1.68 -4.96 12.40
CA ASP A 91 -2.00 -6.10 11.53
C ASP A 91 -2.33 -7.32 12.40
N PRO A 92 -3.52 -7.93 12.25
CA PRO A 92 -3.92 -9.07 13.07
C PRO A 92 -3.12 -10.34 12.79
N ARG A 93 -2.38 -10.43 11.68
CA ARG A 93 -1.55 -11.58 11.34
C ARG A 93 -0.26 -11.68 12.14
N GLY A 94 0.22 -10.55 12.69
CA GLY A 94 1.46 -10.47 13.46
C GLY A 94 2.06 -9.08 13.45
N HIS A 95 3.22 -8.92 14.12
CA HIS A 95 3.92 -7.64 14.13
C HIS A 95 4.44 -7.31 12.72
N THR A 96 3.90 -6.27 12.14
CA THR A 96 4.18 -5.84 10.77
C THR A 96 4.54 -4.36 10.75
N VAL A 97 5.65 -4.05 10.11
CA VAL A 97 6.08 -2.66 9.87
C VAL A 97 5.83 -2.34 8.41
N SER A 98 5.01 -1.34 8.14
CA SER A 98 4.81 -0.83 6.78
C SER A 98 5.62 0.43 6.53
N ILE A 99 6.38 0.42 5.46
CA ILE A 99 7.01 1.62 4.91
C ILE A 99 6.05 2.19 3.88
N VAL A 100 5.57 3.39 4.13
CA VAL A 100 4.58 4.06 3.29
C VAL A 100 5.25 5.01 2.32
N PHE A 101 4.91 4.86 1.05
CA PHE A 101 5.32 5.73 -0.04
C PHE A 101 4.14 6.55 -0.51
N GLY A 102 4.40 7.78 -0.93
CA GLY A 102 3.39 8.68 -1.44
C GLY A 102 3.78 9.36 -2.72
N GLY A 103 2.79 9.76 -3.49
CA GLY A 103 2.97 10.53 -4.71
C GLY A 103 1.69 11.23 -5.12
N VAL A 104 1.81 12.15 -6.06
CA VAL A 104 0.69 12.89 -6.65
C VAL A 104 0.75 12.78 -8.15
N VAL A 105 -0.36 12.45 -8.77
CA VAL A 105 -0.52 12.47 -10.22
C VAL A 105 -1.56 13.50 -10.63
N ASP A 106 -1.39 14.09 -11.80
CA ASP A 106 -2.25 15.15 -12.34
C ASP A 106 -2.86 14.79 -13.70
N ARG A 107 -2.45 13.67 -14.28
CA ARG A 107 -2.98 13.16 -15.54
C ARG A 107 -4.08 12.12 -15.30
N SER A 108 -4.99 12.02 -16.25
CA SER A 108 -5.98 10.94 -16.24
C SER A 108 -5.25 9.59 -16.31
N ILE A 109 -5.39 8.80 -15.26
CA ILE A 109 -4.83 7.45 -15.18
C ILE A 109 -5.98 6.48 -14.94
N GLN A 110 -6.13 5.54 -15.87
CA GLN A 110 -7.05 4.42 -15.69
C GLN A 110 -6.36 3.33 -14.88
N VAL A 111 -7.03 2.86 -13.85
CA VAL A 111 -6.59 1.75 -13.03
C VAL A 111 -7.49 0.54 -13.28
N ARG A 112 -6.90 -0.64 -13.20
CA ARG A 112 -7.61 -1.91 -13.29
C ARG A 112 -7.15 -2.80 -12.15
N ALA A 113 -8.12 -3.44 -11.50
CA ALA A 113 -7.79 -4.50 -10.55
C ALA A 113 -7.02 -5.61 -11.25
N ALA A 114 -5.96 -6.06 -10.62
CA ALA A 114 -5.14 -7.17 -11.09
C ALA A 114 -4.72 -8.03 -9.88
N ASP A 115 -4.37 -9.28 -10.16
CA ASP A 115 -3.93 -10.26 -9.17
C ASP A 115 -4.88 -10.41 -7.97
N ASP A 116 -4.44 -10.15 -6.75
CA ASP A 116 -5.19 -10.37 -5.52
C ASP A 116 -6.17 -9.25 -5.15
N ALA A 117 -6.26 -8.20 -5.95
CA ALA A 117 -7.24 -7.14 -5.74
C ALA A 117 -8.59 -7.51 -6.39
N ALA A 118 -9.69 -7.40 -5.64
CA ALA A 118 -11.03 -7.58 -6.18
C ALA A 118 -11.49 -6.38 -6.99
N ASP A 119 -10.95 -5.20 -6.73
CA ASP A 119 -11.23 -3.95 -7.43
C ASP A 119 -10.11 -2.94 -7.20
N ALA A 120 -9.97 -1.95 -8.08
CA ALA A 120 -9.07 -0.81 -7.92
C ALA A 120 -9.76 0.45 -8.45
N ALA A 121 -9.80 1.50 -7.64
CA ALA A 121 -10.51 2.72 -8.00
C ALA A 121 -9.99 3.95 -7.26
N TRP A 122 -10.26 5.11 -7.85
CA TRP A 122 -10.06 6.40 -7.21
C TRP A 122 -11.24 6.75 -6.32
N HIS A 123 -10.97 7.12 -5.09
CA HIS A 123 -11.97 7.54 -4.10
C HIS A 123 -11.65 8.92 -3.55
N SER A 124 -12.66 9.62 -3.03
CA SER A 124 -12.44 10.88 -2.32
C SER A 124 -11.46 10.69 -1.16
N ALA A 125 -10.37 11.45 -1.16
CA ALA A 125 -9.37 11.36 -0.10
C ALA A 125 -9.88 11.91 1.25
N THR A 126 -10.84 12.84 1.22
CA THR A 126 -11.43 13.44 2.43
C THR A 126 -12.63 12.68 2.96
N ARG A 127 -13.27 11.88 2.12
CA ARG A 127 -14.42 11.01 2.46
C ARG A 127 -14.22 9.61 1.89
N PRO A 128 -13.18 8.90 2.34
CA PRO A 128 -12.89 7.57 1.82
C PRO A 128 -13.94 6.55 2.28
N PRO A 129 -14.06 5.41 1.58
CA PRO A 129 -14.80 4.27 2.11
C PRO A 129 -14.13 3.72 3.38
N LYS A 130 -14.73 2.72 3.99
CA LYS A 130 -14.13 2.03 5.14
C LYS A 130 -12.80 1.38 4.73
N LEU A 131 -11.75 1.74 5.44
CA LEU A 131 -10.38 1.27 5.17
C LEU A 131 -9.97 0.13 6.08
N ALA A 132 -9.17 -0.77 5.55
CA ALA A 132 -8.53 -1.87 6.28
C ALA A 132 -7.38 -1.37 7.17
N PHE A 133 -6.97 -2.19 8.12
CA PHE A 133 -5.82 -1.93 9.01
C PHE A 133 -5.91 -0.55 9.69
N ASP A 134 -4.77 0.13 9.77
CA ASP A 134 -4.63 1.52 10.24
C ASP A 134 -4.56 2.53 9.07
N HIS A 135 -5.04 2.14 7.88
CA HIS A 135 -4.93 2.95 6.67
C HIS A 135 -5.65 4.30 6.78
N LYS A 136 -6.72 4.38 7.58
CA LYS A 136 -7.37 5.68 7.88
C LYS A 136 -6.43 6.66 8.58
N LYS A 137 -5.64 6.18 9.53
CA LYS A 137 -4.62 6.97 10.24
C LYS A 137 -3.52 7.42 9.27
N ILE A 138 -3.05 6.51 8.42
CA ILE A 138 -2.03 6.79 7.40
C ILE A 138 -2.53 7.84 6.42
N LEU A 139 -3.74 7.69 5.90
CA LEU A 139 -4.34 8.65 4.96
C LEU A 139 -4.40 10.06 5.55
N LYS A 140 -4.83 10.17 6.80
CA LYS A 140 -4.92 11.46 7.51
C LYS A 140 -3.55 12.16 7.63
N LEU A 141 -2.51 11.41 7.95
CA LEU A 141 -1.13 11.93 8.02
C LEU A 141 -0.60 12.32 6.64
N ALA A 142 -0.88 11.53 5.61
CA ALA A 142 -0.46 11.82 4.24
C ALA A 142 -1.14 13.09 3.70
N LEU A 143 -2.43 13.26 3.96
CA LEU A 143 -3.17 14.48 3.59
C LEU A 143 -2.59 15.72 4.29
N LYS A 144 -2.24 15.61 5.56
CA LYS A 144 -1.62 16.71 6.30
C LYS A 144 -0.27 17.11 5.69
N ARG A 145 0.58 16.14 5.37
CA ARG A 145 1.88 16.38 4.72
C ARG A 145 1.72 17.04 3.36
N LEU A 146 0.75 16.60 2.57
CA LEU A 146 0.46 17.22 1.28
C LEU A 146 0.02 18.69 1.43
N ALA A 147 -0.83 18.98 2.40
CA ALA A 147 -1.28 20.34 2.70
C ALA A 147 -0.12 21.25 3.17
N ASP A 148 0.79 20.72 4.00
CA ASP A 148 1.95 21.46 4.48
C ASP A 148 2.96 21.74 3.35
N SER A 149 3.17 20.79 2.45
CA SER A 149 4.04 20.97 1.27
C SER A 149 3.51 22.02 0.29
N ALA A 150 2.20 22.16 0.18
CA ALA A 150 1.58 23.17 -0.70
C ALA A 150 1.70 24.62 -0.17
N LYS A 151 2.10 24.79 1.11
CA LYS A 151 2.31 26.13 1.75
C LYS A 151 3.75 26.64 1.63
N GLN A 152 4.68 25.84 1.12
CA GLN A 152 6.07 26.21 0.85
C GLN A 152 6.23 26.59 -0.62
#